data_1e2d544d3153b4c231474da6a0f1b716
#
_entry.id   1e2d544d3153b4c231474da6a0f1b716
#
_cell.length_a   1.000
_cell.length_b   1.000
_cell.length_c   1.000
_cell.angle_alpha   90.00
_cell.angle_beta   90.00
_cell.angle_gamma   90.00
#
_symmetry.space_group_name_H-M   'P 1'
#
loop_
_entity.id
_entity.type
_entity.pdbx_description
1 polymer ?
#
loop_
_entity_poly.entity_id
_entity_poly.type
_entity_poly.pdbx_seq_one_letter_code
_entity_poly.pdbx_strand_id
1 'polypeptide(L)'
;KQLISKDQAIWFDEALVKEPIECVFDAEYWQQEGKVIGSAQGRGTTWFLQTELIAAALRHYCRGGLFGKIVKDSFWFTGWENTRSYQEFMLLNRLSEAGVNVPKPIAARAVRIGLFYKADLLSEKIADAQDLVAVLTNNSLSSDVYRAIGAQIAQMHVAQINHTDLNIHNVLLDSANKVWIIDFDKCAQKTGDEWKASNLARLKRSFIKEVGKRNIHWQESEFTHFLAGYDEFLAAQSASKES
;
A
#
# COMPACT_ATOMS: atom_id res chain seq x y z
N LYS A 1 -1.83 17.83 8.90
CA LYS A 1 -2.96 18.56 9.46
C LYS A 1 -4.18 17.67 9.62
N GLN A 2 -5.11 18.09 10.49
CA GLN A 2 -6.39 17.39 10.64
C GLN A 2 -7.55 18.39 10.76
N LEU A 3 -8.71 18.00 10.19
CA LEU A 3 -9.98 18.68 10.33
C LEU A 3 -11.01 17.66 10.85
N ILE A 4 -11.53 17.87 12.05
CA ILE A 4 -12.48 16.93 12.66
C ILE A 4 -13.75 17.68 13.01
N SER A 5 -14.88 17.16 12.55
CA SER A 5 -16.22 17.58 12.88
C SER A 5 -17.01 16.44 13.55
N LYS A 6 -18.30 16.66 13.85
CA LYS A 6 -19.16 15.62 14.42
C LYS A 6 -19.29 14.39 13.52
N ASP A 7 -19.36 14.59 12.21
CA ASP A 7 -19.72 13.55 11.25
C ASP A 7 -18.62 13.28 10.20
N GLN A 8 -17.49 14.00 10.26
CA GLN A 8 -16.39 13.84 9.33
C GLN A 8 -15.05 14.13 9.98
N ALA A 9 -14.03 13.33 9.62
CA ALA A 9 -12.65 13.62 9.92
C ALA A 9 -11.80 13.50 8.64
N ILE A 10 -10.89 14.47 8.46
CA ILE A 10 -9.93 14.52 7.36
C ILE A 10 -8.53 14.72 7.94
N TRP A 11 -7.58 13.95 7.46
CA TRP A 11 -6.14 14.05 7.76
C TRP A 11 -5.40 14.26 6.45
N PHE A 12 -4.46 15.19 6.40
CA PHE A 12 -3.75 15.49 5.16
C PHE A 12 -2.39 16.15 5.39
N ASP A 13 -1.53 16.02 4.40
CA ASP A 13 -0.26 16.72 4.31
C ASP A 13 -0.49 18.07 3.59
N GLU A 14 -0.36 19.20 4.30
CA GLU A 14 -0.51 20.54 3.74
C GLU A 14 0.54 20.87 2.67
N ALA A 15 1.68 20.19 2.70
CA ALA A 15 2.70 20.37 1.67
C ALA A 15 2.27 19.75 0.33
N LEU A 16 1.43 18.70 0.36
CA LEU A 16 1.02 17.91 -0.81
C LEU A 16 -0.38 18.25 -1.34
N VAL A 17 -1.25 18.87 -0.53
CA VAL A 17 -2.61 19.26 -0.93
C VAL A 17 -2.66 20.75 -1.21
N LYS A 18 -2.95 21.12 -2.45
CA LYS A 18 -3.15 22.52 -2.89
C LYS A 18 -4.60 22.78 -3.31
N GLU A 19 -5.30 21.75 -3.68
CA GLU A 19 -6.71 21.79 -4.03
C GLU A 19 -7.60 22.01 -2.77
N PRO A 20 -8.84 22.48 -2.93
CA PRO A 20 -9.79 22.58 -1.82
C PRO A 20 -10.00 21.19 -1.18
N ILE A 21 -9.69 21.08 0.11
CA ILE A 21 -9.66 19.79 0.81
C ILE A 21 -11.00 19.05 0.80
N GLU A 22 -12.09 19.78 0.67
CA GLU A 22 -13.44 19.23 0.56
C GLU A 22 -13.67 18.48 -0.74
N CYS A 23 -12.95 18.86 -1.81
CA CYS A 23 -13.12 18.33 -3.16
C CYS A 23 -12.17 17.17 -3.48
N VAL A 24 -11.03 17.02 -2.79
CA VAL A 24 -9.98 16.05 -3.16
C VAL A 24 -10.43 14.59 -3.11
N PHE A 25 -11.53 14.28 -2.42
CA PHE A 25 -12.11 12.95 -2.32
C PHE A 25 -13.29 12.72 -3.27
N ASP A 26 -13.61 13.69 -4.13
CA ASP A 26 -14.71 13.61 -5.08
C ASP A 26 -14.19 13.33 -6.48
N ALA A 27 -14.49 12.13 -6.99
CA ALA A 27 -14.09 11.74 -8.34
C ALA A 27 -14.77 12.61 -9.42
N GLU A 28 -15.99 13.12 -9.18
CA GLU A 28 -16.70 13.98 -10.13
C GLU A 28 -16.00 15.34 -10.25
N TYR A 29 -15.53 15.91 -9.14
CA TYR A 29 -14.69 17.11 -9.15
C TYR A 29 -13.47 16.94 -10.08
N TRP A 30 -12.72 15.85 -9.92
CA TRP A 30 -11.53 15.58 -10.73
C TRP A 30 -11.85 15.35 -12.21
N GLN A 31 -13.02 14.76 -12.52
CA GLN A 31 -13.50 14.59 -13.89
C GLN A 31 -13.84 15.93 -14.53
N GLN A 32 -14.53 16.81 -13.80
CA GLN A 32 -14.88 18.15 -14.28
C GLN A 32 -13.64 19.02 -14.52
N GLU A 33 -12.62 18.89 -13.68
CA GLU A 33 -11.34 19.57 -13.83
C GLU A 33 -10.46 18.98 -14.96
N GLY A 34 -10.88 17.85 -15.58
CA GLY A 34 -10.07 17.15 -16.60
C GLY A 34 -8.78 16.54 -16.06
N LYS A 35 -8.69 16.30 -14.75
CA LYS A 35 -7.48 15.84 -14.05
C LYS A 35 -7.46 14.33 -13.76
N VAL A 36 -8.43 13.56 -14.26
CA VAL A 36 -8.40 12.10 -14.21
C VAL A 36 -7.47 11.56 -15.29
N ILE A 37 -6.39 10.89 -14.90
CA ILE A 37 -5.37 10.33 -15.80
C ILE A 37 -5.51 8.82 -16.00
N GLY A 38 -6.49 8.17 -15.36
CA GLY A 38 -6.78 6.76 -15.51
C GLY A 38 -7.55 6.19 -14.33
N SER A 39 -7.75 4.88 -14.35
CA SER A 39 -8.39 4.17 -13.25
C SER A 39 -7.98 2.69 -13.22
N ALA A 40 -8.14 2.06 -12.05
CA ALA A 40 -8.01 0.63 -11.88
C ALA A 40 -9.27 0.06 -11.21
N GLN A 41 -9.70 -1.11 -11.69
CA GLN A 41 -10.87 -1.81 -11.15
C GLN A 41 -10.43 -2.89 -10.18
N GLY A 42 -11.01 -2.87 -8.97
CA GLY A 42 -10.81 -3.86 -7.95
C GLY A 42 -12.13 -4.16 -7.22
N ARG A 43 -12.15 -4.13 -5.90
CA ARG A 43 -13.41 -4.17 -5.11
C ARG A 43 -14.24 -2.90 -5.30
N GLY A 44 -13.58 -1.80 -5.65
CA GLY A 44 -14.09 -0.52 -6.08
C GLY A 44 -13.19 0.04 -7.16
N THR A 45 -13.52 1.23 -7.65
CA THR A 45 -12.66 1.96 -8.59
C THR A 45 -11.61 2.75 -7.80
N THR A 46 -10.35 2.59 -8.18
CA THR A 46 -9.27 3.50 -7.81
C THR A 46 -9.08 4.49 -8.96
N TRP A 47 -9.26 5.77 -8.69
CA TRP A 47 -9.06 6.82 -9.67
C TRP A 47 -7.61 7.30 -9.64
N PHE A 48 -6.98 7.38 -10.79
CA PHE A 48 -5.67 8.02 -10.93
C PHE A 48 -5.86 9.46 -11.36
N LEU A 49 -5.26 10.36 -10.61
CA LEU A 49 -5.50 11.80 -10.66
C LEU A 49 -4.18 12.54 -10.86
N GLN A 50 -4.23 13.66 -11.56
CA GLN A 50 -3.13 14.61 -11.59
C GLN A 50 -3.46 15.76 -10.66
N THR A 51 -2.89 15.75 -9.45
CA THR A 51 -2.98 16.91 -8.55
C THR A 51 -2.04 18.02 -9.04
N GLU A 52 -2.09 19.17 -8.40
CA GLU A 52 -1.19 20.28 -8.75
C GLU A 52 0.30 19.88 -8.59
N LEU A 53 0.64 19.02 -7.66
CA LEU A 53 2.02 18.68 -7.32
C LEU A 53 2.47 17.30 -7.81
N ILE A 54 1.62 16.28 -7.68
CA ILE A 54 2.00 14.89 -7.99
C ILE A 54 0.82 14.09 -8.55
N ALA A 55 1.12 13.02 -9.28
CA ALA A 55 0.10 12.04 -9.63
C ALA A 55 -0.36 11.28 -8.38
N ALA A 56 -1.66 11.09 -8.23
CA ALA A 56 -2.26 10.49 -7.05
C ALA A 56 -3.24 9.35 -7.39
N ALA A 57 -3.48 8.49 -6.43
CA ALA A 57 -4.48 7.43 -6.46
C ALA A 57 -5.53 7.68 -5.38
N LEU A 58 -6.76 7.94 -5.79
CA LEU A 58 -7.91 8.08 -4.91
C LEU A 58 -8.63 6.75 -4.80
N ARG A 59 -8.70 6.20 -3.59
CA ARG A 59 -9.33 4.93 -3.30
C ARG A 59 -10.46 5.10 -2.29
N HIS A 60 -11.66 4.66 -2.66
CA HIS A 60 -12.77 4.47 -1.74
C HIS A 60 -12.71 3.06 -1.14
N TYR A 61 -12.81 2.93 0.19
CA TYR A 61 -12.73 1.63 0.85
C TYR A 61 -14.02 0.83 0.65
N CYS A 62 -13.87 -0.35 0.07
CA CYS A 62 -14.97 -1.29 -0.15
C CYS A 62 -14.75 -2.60 0.61
N ARG A 63 -15.84 -3.21 1.09
CA ARG A 63 -15.83 -4.54 1.68
C ARG A 63 -15.65 -5.61 0.60
N GLY A 64 -14.85 -6.64 0.90
CA GLY A 64 -14.78 -7.86 0.10
C GLY A 64 -15.68 -8.96 0.67
N GLY A 65 -15.82 -10.07 -0.10
CA GLY A 65 -16.57 -11.25 0.31
C GLY A 65 -18.09 -11.12 0.19
N LEU A 66 -18.82 -12.11 0.71
CA LEU A 66 -20.28 -12.20 0.64
C LEU A 66 -21.00 -11.00 1.29
N PHE A 67 -20.50 -10.50 2.40
CA PHE A 67 -21.06 -9.31 3.07
C PHE A 67 -20.89 -8.03 2.26
N GLY A 68 -19.85 -7.92 1.42
CA GLY A 68 -19.64 -6.77 0.53
C GLY A 68 -20.69 -6.65 -0.56
N LYS A 69 -21.48 -7.70 -0.83
CA LYS A 69 -22.61 -7.65 -1.78
C LYS A 69 -23.83 -6.92 -1.21
N ILE A 70 -23.97 -6.87 0.12
CA ILE A 70 -25.12 -6.26 0.81
C ILE A 70 -24.74 -4.88 1.37
N VAL A 71 -23.54 -4.75 1.98
CA VAL A 71 -23.03 -3.52 2.57
C VAL A 71 -21.66 -3.24 1.97
N LYS A 72 -21.63 -2.49 0.87
CA LYS A 72 -20.46 -2.37 0.01
C LYS A 72 -19.31 -1.56 0.65
N ASP A 73 -19.60 -0.47 1.36
CA ASP A 73 -18.63 0.57 1.72
C ASP A 73 -18.78 1.13 3.15
N SER A 74 -19.59 0.49 4.00
CA SER A 74 -19.85 0.94 5.35
C SER A 74 -19.17 0.05 6.39
N PHE A 75 -18.45 0.67 7.32
CA PHE A 75 -17.70 0.02 8.39
C PHE A 75 -18.23 0.47 9.75
N TRP A 76 -18.12 -0.38 10.77
CA TRP A 76 -18.56 -0.05 12.11
C TRP A 76 -17.68 1.04 12.72
N PHE A 77 -18.29 2.12 13.22
CA PHE A 77 -17.56 3.26 13.78
C PHE A 77 -17.28 3.02 15.29
N THR A 78 -16.01 3.00 15.65
CA THR A 78 -15.51 2.86 17.02
C THR A 78 -14.57 4.00 17.42
N GLY A 79 -14.59 5.10 16.69
CA GLY A 79 -13.71 6.25 16.87
C GLY A 79 -12.94 6.59 15.60
N TRP A 80 -12.55 7.84 15.46
CA TRP A 80 -11.86 8.34 14.27
C TRP A 80 -10.53 7.64 13.99
N GLU A 81 -9.75 7.39 15.04
CA GLU A 81 -8.45 6.74 14.95
C GLU A 81 -8.53 5.24 14.62
N ASN A 82 -9.72 4.65 14.74
CA ASN A 82 -9.99 3.27 14.37
C ASN A 82 -10.51 3.14 12.93
N THR A 83 -10.62 4.23 12.19
CA THR A 83 -11.04 4.17 10.79
C THR A 83 -9.90 3.68 9.90
N ARG A 84 -10.24 2.91 8.86
CA ARG A 84 -9.25 2.30 7.95
C ARG A 84 -8.38 3.33 7.26
N SER A 85 -9.00 4.42 6.80
CA SER A 85 -8.28 5.50 6.13
C SER A 85 -7.27 6.18 7.06
N TYR A 86 -7.63 6.44 8.32
CA TYR A 86 -6.70 6.98 9.30
C TYR A 86 -5.54 6.01 9.57
N GLN A 87 -5.87 4.76 9.86
CA GLN A 87 -4.84 3.76 10.19
C GLN A 87 -3.86 3.55 9.05
N GLU A 88 -4.34 3.42 7.82
CA GLU A 88 -3.46 3.28 6.66
C GLU A 88 -2.66 4.55 6.38
N PHE A 89 -3.27 5.74 6.51
CA PHE A 89 -2.58 7.03 6.36
C PHE A 89 -1.41 7.16 7.35
N MET A 90 -1.65 6.85 8.62
CA MET A 90 -0.60 6.91 9.65
C MET A 90 0.48 5.85 9.45
N LEU A 91 0.08 4.66 8.98
CA LEU A 91 1.00 3.57 8.71
C LEU A 91 1.95 3.88 7.55
N LEU A 92 1.43 4.46 6.46
CA LEU A 92 2.21 4.90 5.31
C LEU A 92 3.22 6.01 5.70
N ASN A 93 2.82 6.99 6.53
CA ASN A 93 3.75 8.00 7.06
C ASN A 93 4.89 7.34 7.81
N ARG A 94 4.58 6.46 8.76
CA ARG A 94 5.58 5.74 9.55
C ARG A 94 6.52 4.89 8.71
N LEU A 95 6.01 4.19 7.70
CA LEU A 95 6.83 3.40 6.79
C LEU A 95 7.75 4.28 5.95
N SER A 96 7.26 5.41 5.45
CA SER A 96 8.06 6.39 4.73
C SER A 96 9.18 6.97 5.61
N GLU A 97 8.89 7.33 6.87
CA GLU A 97 9.87 7.79 7.84
C GLU A 97 10.92 6.73 8.17
N ALA A 98 10.53 5.44 8.16
CA ALA A 98 11.43 4.31 8.32
C ALA A 98 12.22 3.97 7.04
N GLY A 99 12.06 4.75 5.96
CA GLY A 99 12.76 4.57 4.69
C GLY A 99 12.21 3.44 3.80
N VAL A 100 11.06 2.85 4.15
CA VAL A 100 10.39 1.88 3.28
C VAL A 100 9.77 2.61 2.10
N ASN A 101 10.00 2.11 0.89
CA ASN A 101 9.38 2.68 -0.30
C ASN A 101 7.89 2.29 -0.35
N VAL A 102 7.07 3.24 0.02
CA VAL A 102 5.60 3.15 0.00
C VAL A 102 5.03 4.40 -0.67
N PRO A 103 3.81 4.36 -1.24
CA PRO A 103 3.16 5.57 -1.75
C PRO A 103 3.05 6.63 -0.65
N LYS A 104 3.43 7.88 -0.94
CA LYS A 104 3.25 8.99 0.02
C LYS A 104 1.77 9.16 0.33
N PRO A 105 1.35 9.15 1.59
CA PRO A 105 -0.02 9.47 1.96
C PRO A 105 -0.26 10.97 1.79
N ILE A 106 -1.27 11.34 0.99
CA ILE A 106 -1.60 12.74 0.70
C ILE A 106 -2.74 13.20 1.61
N ALA A 107 -3.85 12.46 1.61
CA ALA A 107 -5.01 12.76 2.44
C ALA A 107 -5.83 11.50 2.75
N ALA A 108 -6.50 11.50 3.89
CA ALA A 108 -7.44 10.47 4.30
C ALA A 108 -8.73 11.11 4.82
N ARG A 109 -9.89 10.51 4.51
CA ARG A 109 -11.19 10.95 5.00
C ARG A 109 -11.96 9.79 5.61
N ALA A 110 -12.66 10.07 6.69
CA ALA A 110 -13.71 9.21 7.22
C ALA A 110 -14.99 10.02 7.40
N VAL A 111 -16.12 9.51 6.91
CA VAL A 111 -17.45 10.14 7.05
C VAL A 111 -18.35 9.23 7.85
N ARG A 112 -18.81 9.68 9.02
CA ARG A 112 -19.67 8.93 9.92
C ARG A 112 -21.13 9.07 9.49
N ILE A 113 -21.86 7.96 9.44
CA ILE A 113 -23.28 7.88 9.15
C ILE A 113 -23.92 6.99 10.23
N GLY A 114 -24.42 7.60 11.27
CA GLY A 114 -24.98 6.89 12.44
C GLY A 114 -23.92 6.05 13.17
N LEU A 115 -24.08 4.72 13.16
CA LEU A 115 -23.15 3.77 13.78
C LEU A 115 -22.06 3.29 12.81
N PHE A 116 -22.08 3.74 11.56
CA PHE A 116 -21.13 3.32 10.52
C PHE A 116 -20.30 4.49 10.01
N TYR A 117 -19.27 4.19 9.23
CA TYR A 117 -18.50 5.19 8.49
C TYR A 117 -18.14 4.68 7.09
N LYS A 118 -17.90 5.62 6.20
CA LYS A 118 -17.23 5.42 4.90
C LYS A 118 -15.85 6.04 4.96
N ALA A 119 -14.93 5.55 4.13
CA ALA A 119 -13.54 5.99 4.17
C ALA A 119 -12.95 6.13 2.76
N ASP A 120 -12.05 7.09 2.61
CA ASP A 120 -11.29 7.37 1.40
C ASP A 120 -9.83 7.61 1.74
N LEU A 121 -8.94 7.23 0.83
CA LEU A 121 -7.51 7.50 0.90
C LEU A 121 -7.04 8.07 -0.43
N LEU A 122 -6.34 9.18 -0.38
CA LEU A 122 -5.58 9.75 -1.48
C LEU A 122 -4.09 9.54 -1.17
N SER A 123 -3.40 8.83 -2.04
CA SER A 123 -1.96 8.55 -1.92
C SER A 123 -1.25 8.79 -3.25
N GLU A 124 0.07 8.89 -3.24
CA GLU A 124 0.88 8.97 -4.44
C GLU A 124 0.57 7.82 -5.39
N LYS A 125 0.43 8.12 -6.68
CA LYS A 125 0.49 7.11 -7.74
C LYS A 125 1.95 6.92 -8.14
N ILE A 126 2.50 5.75 -7.89
CA ILE A 126 3.88 5.45 -8.29
C ILE A 126 3.96 5.47 -9.83
N ALA A 127 4.83 6.33 -10.35
CA ALA A 127 4.99 6.50 -11.78
C ALA A 127 5.63 5.24 -12.39
N ASP A 128 5.14 4.84 -13.57
CA ASP A 128 5.69 3.77 -14.41
C ASP A 128 5.93 2.44 -13.66
N ALA A 129 5.18 2.21 -12.57
CA ALA A 129 5.30 1.01 -11.77
C ALA A 129 4.28 -0.06 -12.19
N GLN A 130 4.75 -1.31 -12.18
CA GLN A 130 3.94 -2.51 -12.42
C GLN A 130 4.07 -3.47 -11.26
N ASP A 131 3.03 -4.26 -10.98
CA ASP A 131 3.12 -5.32 -9.99
C ASP A 131 4.04 -6.46 -10.47
N LEU A 132 4.58 -7.23 -9.54
CA LEU A 132 5.50 -8.32 -9.88
C LEU A 132 4.87 -9.36 -10.80
N VAL A 133 3.55 -9.53 -10.78
CA VAL A 133 2.88 -10.47 -11.70
C VAL A 133 2.95 -9.96 -13.12
N ALA A 134 2.65 -8.69 -13.35
CA ALA A 134 2.73 -8.08 -14.68
C ALA A 134 4.16 -8.12 -15.23
N VAL A 135 5.16 -7.80 -14.39
CA VAL A 135 6.58 -7.86 -14.78
C VAL A 135 7.00 -9.29 -15.12
N LEU A 136 6.73 -10.25 -14.21
CA LEU A 136 7.16 -11.65 -14.36
C LEU A 136 6.37 -12.42 -15.42
N THR A 137 5.22 -11.94 -15.85
CA THR A 137 4.51 -12.51 -17.01
C THR A 137 5.28 -12.28 -18.30
N ASN A 138 6.05 -11.20 -18.39
CA ASN A 138 6.77 -10.82 -19.60
C ASN A 138 8.27 -11.10 -19.53
N ASN A 139 8.88 -11.00 -18.34
CA ASN A 139 10.34 -11.08 -18.16
C ASN A 139 10.71 -11.78 -16.85
N SER A 140 11.88 -12.42 -16.82
CA SER A 140 12.53 -12.82 -15.56
C SER A 140 13.18 -11.60 -14.89
N LEU A 141 13.37 -11.67 -13.57
CA LEU A 141 14.11 -10.67 -12.81
C LEU A 141 15.53 -11.12 -12.51
N SER A 142 16.44 -10.17 -12.35
CA SER A 142 17.81 -10.46 -11.90
C SER A 142 17.85 -10.80 -10.39
N SER A 143 18.91 -11.47 -9.97
CA SER A 143 19.17 -11.74 -8.54
C SER A 143 19.19 -10.46 -7.70
N ASP A 144 19.69 -9.35 -8.25
CA ASP A 144 19.80 -8.08 -7.54
C ASP A 144 18.42 -7.46 -7.27
N VAL A 145 17.46 -7.61 -8.20
CA VAL A 145 16.07 -7.15 -7.98
C VAL A 145 15.41 -8.00 -6.89
N TYR A 146 15.60 -9.33 -6.87
CA TYR A 146 15.10 -10.16 -5.77
C TYR A 146 15.71 -9.78 -4.43
N ARG A 147 17.03 -9.48 -4.36
CA ARG A 147 17.68 -8.95 -3.15
C ARG A 147 17.06 -7.62 -2.71
N ALA A 148 16.83 -6.70 -3.64
CA ALA A 148 16.17 -5.42 -3.34
C ALA A 148 14.76 -5.59 -2.78
N ILE A 149 13.97 -6.55 -3.31
CA ILE A 149 12.64 -6.89 -2.77
C ILE A 149 12.80 -7.42 -1.33
N GLY A 150 13.75 -8.32 -1.09
CA GLY A 150 14.05 -8.85 0.24
C GLY A 150 14.41 -7.75 1.24
N ALA A 151 15.30 -6.84 0.86
CA ALA A 151 15.73 -5.71 1.67
C ALA A 151 14.57 -4.77 2.05
N GLN A 152 13.68 -4.44 1.11
CA GLN A 152 12.50 -3.59 1.39
C GLN A 152 11.52 -4.25 2.35
N ILE A 153 11.31 -5.57 2.25
CA ILE A 153 10.47 -6.30 3.18
C ILE A 153 11.14 -6.42 4.55
N ALA A 154 12.46 -6.63 4.60
CA ALA A 154 13.21 -6.60 5.85
C ALA A 154 13.08 -5.24 6.56
N GLN A 155 13.20 -4.15 5.82
CA GLN A 155 13.05 -2.79 6.34
C GLN A 155 11.64 -2.55 6.92
N MET A 156 10.59 -2.98 6.22
CA MET A 156 9.21 -2.98 6.73
C MET A 156 9.08 -3.79 8.03
N HIS A 157 9.70 -4.96 8.11
CA HIS A 157 9.70 -5.80 9.30
C HIS A 157 10.49 -5.20 10.46
N VAL A 158 11.59 -4.46 10.19
CA VAL A 158 12.33 -3.69 11.21
C VAL A 158 11.46 -2.56 11.77
N ALA A 159 10.65 -1.90 10.93
CA ALA A 159 9.65 -0.93 11.35
C ALA A 159 8.48 -1.54 12.14
N GLN A 160 8.50 -2.87 12.38
CA GLN A 160 7.48 -3.63 13.10
C GLN A 160 6.09 -3.53 12.45
N ILE A 161 6.02 -3.50 11.13
CA ILE A 161 4.75 -3.46 10.39
C ILE A 161 4.44 -4.84 9.82
N ASN A 162 3.32 -5.41 10.28
CA ASN A 162 2.79 -6.68 9.77
C ASN A 162 1.87 -6.41 8.57
N HIS A 163 2.34 -6.78 7.39
CA HIS A 163 1.54 -6.72 6.17
C HIS A 163 0.66 -7.95 6.05
N THR A 164 -0.60 -7.83 6.44
CA THR A 164 -1.53 -8.97 6.55
C THR A 164 -1.88 -9.63 5.21
N ASP A 165 -1.61 -8.96 4.09
CA ASP A 165 -1.83 -9.49 2.74
C ASP A 165 -0.58 -9.33 1.83
N LEU A 166 0.62 -9.62 2.38
CA LEU A 166 1.86 -9.55 1.60
C LEU A 166 1.85 -10.61 0.49
N ASN A 167 1.81 -10.16 -0.75
CA ASN A 167 1.80 -11.00 -1.95
C ASN A 167 2.41 -10.23 -3.13
N ILE A 168 2.69 -10.92 -4.25
CA ILE A 168 3.39 -10.31 -5.39
C ILE A 168 2.57 -9.29 -6.19
N HIS A 169 1.25 -9.17 -5.98
CA HIS A 169 0.47 -8.06 -6.53
C HIS A 169 0.65 -6.76 -5.73
N ASN A 170 1.10 -6.88 -4.48
CA ASN A 170 1.32 -5.76 -3.57
C ASN A 170 2.78 -5.32 -3.49
N VAL A 171 3.62 -5.84 -4.39
CA VAL A 171 5.00 -5.40 -4.61
C VAL A 171 5.10 -4.89 -6.04
N LEU A 172 5.50 -3.63 -6.20
CA LEU A 172 5.67 -3.01 -7.51
C LEU A 172 7.15 -2.79 -7.81
N LEU A 173 7.47 -2.77 -9.10
CA LEU A 173 8.73 -2.28 -9.63
C LEU A 173 8.44 -1.10 -10.56
N ASP A 174 9.14 0.01 -10.36
CA ASP A 174 9.12 1.12 -11.32
C ASP A 174 10.14 0.91 -12.46
N SER A 175 10.19 1.85 -13.40
CA SER A 175 11.09 1.77 -14.57
C SER A 175 12.58 1.75 -14.21
N ALA A 176 12.96 2.15 -13.00
CA ALA A 176 14.32 2.08 -12.47
C ALA A 176 14.58 0.80 -11.65
N ASN A 177 13.66 -0.17 -11.66
CA ASN A 177 13.67 -1.35 -10.80
C ASN A 177 13.63 -1.05 -9.29
N LYS A 178 13.19 0.14 -8.89
CA LYS A 178 12.98 0.46 -7.49
C LYS A 178 11.74 -0.29 -6.99
N VAL A 179 11.89 -0.94 -5.86
CA VAL A 179 10.84 -1.75 -5.22
C VAL A 179 9.93 -0.86 -4.39
N TRP A 180 8.62 -1.05 -4.50
CA TRP A 180 7.59 -0.37 -3.73
C TRP A 180 6.63 -1.39 -3.12
N ILE A 181 6.16 -1.15 -1.90
CA ILE A 181 5.16 -1.98 -1.23
C ILE A 181 3.86 -1.18 -1.12
N ILE A 182 2.73 -1.80 -1.47
CA ILE A 182 1.42 -1.14 -1.50
C ILE A 182 0.34 -1.95 -0.76
N ASP A 183 -0.83 -1.35 -0.58
CA ASP A 183 -2.06 -1.93 0.00
C ASP A 183 -1.90 -2.34 1.47
N PHE A 184 -1.72 -1.35 2.32
CA PHE A 184 -1.62 -1.53 3.78
C PHE A 184 -2.99 -1.56 4.49
N ASP A 185 -4.09 -1.74 3.76
CA ASP A 185 -5.42 -1.93 4.36
C ASP A 185 -5.40 -3.12 5.33
N LYS A 186 -5.83 -2.91 6.58
CA LYS A 186 -5.80 -3.87 7.69
C LYS A 186 -4.40 -4.27 8.18
N CYS A 187 -3.36 -3.65 7.69
CA CYS A 187 -2.03 -3.80 8.23
C CYS A 187 -1.91 -3.04 9.55
N ALA A 188 -1.00 -3.46 10.40
CA ALA A 188 -0.82 -2.85 11.71
C ALA A 188 0.61 -3.00 12.21
N GLN A 189 0.99 -2.13 13.13
CA GLN A 189 2.18 -2.33 13.93
C GLN A 189 2.00 -3.57 14.82
N LYS A 190 2.99 -4.46 14.81
CA LYS A 190 2.99 -5.67 15.61
C LYS A 190 4.38 -5.93 16.17
N THR A 191 4.50 -5.96 17.49
CA THR A 191 5.75 -6.27 18.19
C THR A 191 6.13 -7.74 18.06
N GLY A 192 7.41 -8.04 18.29
CA GLY A 192 7.96 -9.39 18.17
C GLY A 192 8.25 -9.82 16.73
N ASP A 193 8.72 -11.04 16.55
CA ASP A 193 9.23 -11.55 15.27
C ASP A 193 8.46 -12.74 14.72
N GLU A 194 7.63 -13.39 15.51
CA GLU A 194 6.93 -14.64 15.19
C GLU A 194 6.06 -14.56 13.93
N TRP A 195 5.50 -13.38 13.65
CA TRP A 195 4.63 -13.13 12.49
C TRP A 195 5.40 -12.91 11.18
N LYS A 196 6.70 -12.54 11.25
CA LYS A 196 7.53 -12.23 10.08
C LYS A 196 7.67 -13.42 9.14
N ALA A 197 7.93 -14.60 9.71
CA ALA A 197 8.00 -15.86 8.94
C ALA A 197 6.70 -16.14 8.16
N SER A 198 5.54 -15.82 8.76
CA SER A 198 4.23 -15.98 8.10
C SER A 198 4.06 -15.04 6.90
N ASN A 199 4.57 -13.80 6.98
CA ASN A 199 4.60 -12.86 5.85
C ASN A 199 5.45 -13.40 4.71
N LEU A 200 6.68 -13.86 4.99
CA LEU A 200 7.58 -14.43 3.98
C LEU A 200 6.98 -15.68 3.32
N ALA A 201 6.41 -16.57 4.13
CA ALA A 201 5.74 -17.77 3.62
C ALA A 201 4.51 -17.43 2.75
N ARG A 202 3.75 -16.38 3.08
CA ARG A 202 2.63 -15.89 2.27
C ARG A 202 3.13 -15.37 0.93
N LEU A 203 4.18 -14.55 0.93
CA LEU A 203 4.79 -14.03 -0.30
C LEU A 203 5.28 -15.18 -1.19
N LYS A 204 6.03 -16.14 -0.65
CA LYS A 204 6.49 -17.32 -1.40
C LYS A 204 5.32 -18.08 -2.03
N ARG A 205 4.26 -18.36 -1.27
CA ARG A 205 3.07 -19.01 -1.79
C ARG A 205 2.40 -18.24 -2.91
N SER A 206 2.46 -16.91 -2.89
CA SER A 206 1.89 -16.09 -3.97
C SER A 206 2.67 -16.23 -5.27
N PHE A 207 4.00 -16.33 -5.25
CA PHE A 207 4.81 -16.67 -6.42
C PHE A 207 4.41 -18.04 -7.00
N ILE A 208 4.41 -19.08 -6.17
CA ILE A 208 4.05 -20.45 -6.58
C ILE A 208 2.65 -20.49 -7.22
N LYS A 209 1.70 -19.81 -6.61
CA LYS A 209 0.33 -19.71 -7.12
C LYS A 209 0.26 -19.08 -8.51
N GLU A 210 1.00 -18.00 -8.74
CA GLU A 210 0.96 -17.29 -10.01
C GLU A 210 1.78 -17.99 -11.11
N VAL A 211 2.80 -18.78 -10.77
CA VAL A 211 3.41 -19.75 -11.72
C VAL A 211 2.35 -20.69 -12.27
N GLY A 212 1.56 -21.33 -11.39
CA GLY A 212 0.50 -22.24 -11.82
C GLY A 212 -0.67 -21.59 -12.55
N LYS A 213 -0.92 -20.30 -12.29
CA LYS A 213 -2.09 -19.59 -12.82
C LYS A 213 -1.81 -18.80 -14.10
N ARG A 214 -0.63 -18.17 -14.20
CA ARG A 214 -0.25 -17.25 -15.28
C ARG A 214 1.06 -17.61 -15.94
N ASN A 215 1.71 -18.70 -15.52
CA ASN A 215 3.00 -19.14 -16.04
C ASN A 215 4.05 -18.01 -16.00
N ILE A 216 4.12 -17.29 -14.87
CA ILE A 216 5.11 -16.23 -14.68
C ILE A 216 6.53 -16.79 -14.73
N HIS A 217 7.49 -16.00 -15.19
CA HIS A 217 8.92 -16.35 -15.27
C HIS A 217 9.56 -16.32 -13.87
N TRP A 218 9.28 -17.34 -13.06
CA TRP A 218 9.80 -17.49 -11.71
C TRP A 218 10.06 -18.97 -11.36
N GLN A 219 11.18 -19.21 -10.71
CA GLN A 219 11.56 -20.52 -10.17
C GLN A 219 11.81 -20.44 -8.66
N GLU A 220 11.60 -21.54 -7.94
CA GLU A 220 11.72 -21.54 -6.48
C GLU A 220 13.14 -21.19 -5.99
N SER A 221 14.18 -21.52 -6.77
CA SER A 221 15.57 -21.14 -6.51
C SER A 221 15.78 -19.62 -6.42
N GLU A 222 14.97 -18.81 -7.12
CA GLU A 222 15.09 -17.34 -7.10
C GLU A 222 14.68 -16.75 -5.76
N PHE A 223 13.84 -17.47 -4.99
CA PHE A 223 13.49 -17.05 -3.64
C PHE A 223 14.69 -17.05 -2.68
N THR A 224 15.77 -17.79 -2.98
CA THR A 224 17.02 -17.73 -2.21
C THR A 224 17.69 -16.36 -2.32
N HIS A 225 17.63 -15.70 -3.49
CA HIS A 225 18.16 -14.35 -3.69
C HIS A 225 17.36 -13.34 -2.89
N PHE A 226 16.04 -13.50 -2.85
CA PHE A 226 15.17 -12.70 -1.99
C PHE A 226 15.55 -12.83 -0.51
N LEU A 227 15.69 -14.06 0.00
CA LEU A 227 16.09 -14.29 1.39
C LEU A 227 17.49 -13.73 1.69
N ALA A 228 18.43 -13.86 0.76
CA ALA A 228 19.76 -13.29 0.91
C ALA A 228 19.70 -11.76 1.12
N GLY A 229 18.94 -11.03 0.31
CA GLY A 229 18.79 -9.58 0.48
C GLY A 229 18.04 -9.20 1.77
N TYR A 230 17.07 -10.01 2.20
CA TYR A 230 16.39 -9.84 3.47
C TYR A 230 17.35 -9.99 4.66
N ASP A 231 18.17 -11.05 4.68
CA ASP A 231 19.11 -11.35 5.76
C ASP A 231 20.28 -10.36 5.79
N GLU A 232 20.81 -9.97 4.62
CA GLU A 232 21.85 -8.93 4.50
C GLU A 232 21.41 -7.59 5.09
N PHE A 233 20.17 -7.17 4.82
CA PHE A 233 19.62 -5.95 5.39
C PHE A 233 19.54 -6.04 6.92
N LEU A 234 19.06 -7.16 7.47
CA LEU A 234 18.97 -7.35 8.92
C LEU A 234 20.36 -7.34 9.58
N ALA A 235 21.36 -8.00 8.97
CA ALA A 235 22.73 -8.02 9.47
C ALA A 235 23.33 -6.60 9.51
N ALA A 236 23.14 -5.80 8.46
CA ALA A 236 23.61 -4.41 8.39
C ALA A 236 22.95 -3.53 9.46
N GLN A 237 21.64 -3.72 9.75
CA GLN A 237 20.92 -3.00 10.80
C GLN A 237 21.40 -3.35 12.20
N SER A 238 21.81 -4.60 12.42
CA SER A 238 22.35 -5.04 13.72
C SER A 238 23.72 -4.42 13.98
N ALA A 239 24.60 -4.42 12.98
CA ALA A 239 25.93 -3.82 13.08
C ALA A 239 25.90 -2.31 13.35
N SER A 240 24.91 -1.59 12.77
CA SER A 240 24.76 -0.14 12.98
C SER A 240 24.21 0.27 14.35
N LYS A 241 23.68 -0.67 15.13
CA LYS A 241 23.19 -0.42 16.50
C LYS A 241 24.24 -0.66 17.57
N GLU A 242 25.32 -1.37 17.22
CA GLU A 242 26.42 -1.71 18.13
C GLU A 242 27.61 -0.71 18.03
N SER A 243 27.58 0.17 17.03
CA SER A 243 28.55 1.26 16.81
C SER A 243 28.03 2.59 17.35
#